data_5325463d77a62543f972ee8f2a7c1662
#
_entry.id   5325463d77a62543f972ee8f2a7c1662
#
_cell.length_a   1.000
_cell.length_b   1.000
_cell.length_c   1.000
_cell.angle_alpha   90.00
_cell.angle_beta   90.00
_cell.angle_gamma   90.00
#
_symmetry.space_group_name_H-M   'P 1'
#
loop_
_entity.id
_entity.type
_entity.pdbx_description
1 polymer ?
#
loop_
_entity_poly.entity_id
_entity_poly.type
_entity_poly.pdbx_seq_one_letter_code
_entity_poly.pdbx_strand_id
1 'polypeptide(L)'
;MTKKTIAKYALCALAIGLALFGTARAQAQNLVIGGKNFTEQLLLSDMTAQYLRAKGYDTELKNGLGTTLMRSALESGQLDIVWDYTGTALIVYNHIEDKLDPDQIYQKVKELDAPRGLTWLNESELNNTYAFAMPRELAEKYHIRSLQDLADRINEDDKEGGKPHLMGVDYEFASRPDGLGPMQALYGFRLDRSEVKQMDPGLVYTALKNEQLFVGLTYASDGRIKGFDLQLLEDDKGYFAAYKATPVVRQEVLEKNPRLAEQLNELAAKIDTATMTELNKRVDIDQEPVAKVAADFLKQAGLI
;
A
#
# COMPACT_ATOMS: atom_id res chain seq x y z
N MET A 1 0.34 75.85 -12.20
CA MET A 1 0.22 74.44 -12.68
C MET A 1 -1.11 74.25 -13.37
N THR A 2 -1.16 73.97 -14.64
CA THR A 2 -2.38 73.90 -15.44
C THR A 2 -3.14 72.60 -15.20
N LYS A 3 -4.49 72.64 -15.28
CA LYS A 3 -5.37 71.43 -15.11
C LYS A 3 -4.93 70.17 -15.96
N LYS A 4 -4.21 70.38 -17.05
CA LYS A 4 -3.65 69.36 -17.91
C LYS A 4 -2.47 68.60 -17.26
N THR A 5 -1.69 69.20 -16.36
CA THR A 5 -0.57 68.61 -15.67
C THR A 5 -1.05 67.66 -14.55
N ILE A 6 -2.12 68.03 -13.84
CA ILE A 6 -2.71 67.21 -12.77
C ILE A 6 -3.35 65.94 -13.34
N ALA A 7 -4.00 66.00 -14.49
CA ALA A 7 -4.60 64.84 -15.15
C ALA A 7 -3.57 63.79 -15.60
N LYS A 8 -2.37 64.23 -16.03
CA LYS A 8 -1.28 63.32 -16.42
C LYS A 8 -0.71 62.55 -15.24
N TYR A 9 -0.57 63.18 -14.07
CA TYR A 9 -0.07 62.49 -12.87
C TYR A 9 -1.10 61.57 -12.25
N ALA A 10 -2.40 61.86 -12.35
CA ALA A 10 -3.47 61.00 -11.92
C ALA A 10 -3.59 59.74 -12.78
N LEU A 11 -3.38 59.83 -14.08
CA LEU A 11 -3.37 58.64 -14.99
C LEU A 11 -2.16 57.75 -14.78
N CYS A 12 -0.99 58.30 -14.49
CA CYS A 12 0.22 57.52 -14.17
C CYS A 12 0.12 56.81 -12.82
N ALA A 13 -0.51 57.43 -11.82
CA ALA A 13 -0.73 56.80 -10.50
C ALA A 13 -1.75 55.66 -10.57
N LEU A 14 -2.76 55.73 -11.44
CA LEU A 14 -3.73 54.65 -11.64
C LEU A 14 -3.11 53.45 -12.40
N ALA A 15 -2.19 53.69 -13.34
CA ALA A 15 -1.50 52.64 -14.08
C ALA A 15 -0.47 51.87 -13.22
N ILE A 16 0.16 52.52 -12.24
CA ILE A 16 1.10 51.92 -11.32
C ILE A 16 0.36 51.11 -10.24
N GLY A 17 -0.86 51.50 -9.84
CA GLY A 17 -1.70 50.77 -8.89
C GLY A 17 -2.24 49.42 -9.44
N LEU A 18 -2.46 49.32 -10.74
CA LEU A 18 -2.91 48.06 -11.41
C LEU A 18 -1.78 47.05 -11.67
N ALA A 19 -0.52 47.49 -11.68
CA ALA A 19 0.64 46.60 -11.91
C ALA A 19 1.11 45.90 -10.64
N LEU A 20 0.60 46.25 -9.44
CA LEU A 20 0.96 45.63 -8.16
C LEU A 20 -0.02 44.55 -7.70
N PHE A 21 -1.08 44.26 -8.45
CA PHE A 21 -1.76 42.97 -8.36
C PHE A 21 -0.97 41.91 -9.16
N GLY A 22 0.33 41.84 -8.87
CA GLY A 22 1.15 40.69 -9.24
C GLY A 22 0.43 39.47 -8.69
N THR A 23 0.04 38.57 -9.57
CA THR A 23 -0.41 37.24 -9.25
C THR A 23 0.58 36.68 -8.24
N ALA A 24 0.21 36.71 -6.96
CA ALA A 24 0.85 35.85 -5.98
C ALA A 24 0.62 34.41 -6.52
N ARG A 25 1.57 33.94 -7.30
CA ARG A 25 1.65 32.54 -7.67
C ARG A 25 1.78 31.85 -6.33
N ALA A 26 0.67 31.32 -5.83
CA ALA A 26 0.72 30.45 -4.67
C ALA A 26 1.85 29.48 -4.97
N GLN A 27 2.92 29.54 -4.19
CA GLN A 27 4.06 28.64 -4.36
C GLN A 27 3.46 27.25 -4.19
N ALA A 28 3.51 26.44 -5.25
CA ALA A 28 2.96 25.11 -5.21
C ALA A 28 3.60 24.41 -4.02
N GLN A 29 2.78 23.95 -3.08
CA GLN A 29 3.30 23.26 -1.91
C GLN A 29 3.91 21.94 -2.38
N ASN A 30 5.16 21.68 -2.04
CA ASN A 30 5.80 20.40 -2.32
C ASN A 30 5.20 19.36 -1.38
N LEU A 31 4.51 18.36 -1.93
CA LEU A 31 3.91 17.26 -1.19
C LEU A 31 4.83 16.05 -1.24
N VAL A 32 5.25 15.57 -0.08
CA VAL A 32 6.13 14.40 0.04
C VAL A 32 5.27 13.15 0.20
N ILE A 33 5.33 12.27 -0.79
CA ILE A 33 4.54 11.04 -0.85
C ILE A 33 5.43 9.84 -0.52
N GLY A 34 5.04 9.05 0.46
CA GLY A 34 5.74 7.84 0.88
C GLY A 34 5.17 6.58 0.27
N GLY A 35 6.02 5.57 0.04
CA GLY A 35 5.63 4.23 -0.38
C GLY A 35 6.50 3.14 0.24
N LYS A 36 5.91 1.97 0.50
CA LYS A 36 6.65 0.80 0.99
C LYS A 36 7.49 0.16 -0.11
N ASN A 37 8.22 -0.91 0.21
CA ASN A 37 9.23 -1.55 -0.65
C ASN A 37 8.70 -2.69 -1.52
N PHE A 38 7.44 -2.63 -1.97
CA PHE A 38 6.85 -3.63 -2.88
C PHE A 38 6.01 -2.96 -3.96
N THR A 39 5.80 -3.65 -5.08
CA THR A 39 5.30 -3.11 -6.36
C THR A 39 4.00 -2.33 -6.23
N GLU A 40 3.01 -2.86 -5.52
CA GLU A 40 1.73 -2.16 -5.31
C GLU A 40 1.91 -0.78 -4.67
N GLN A 41 2.76 -0.69 -3.65
CA GLN A 41 3.03 0.58 -2.97
C GLN A 41 3.83 1.56 -3.86
N LEU A 42 4.72 1.04 -4.69
CA LEU A 42 5.41 1.87 -5.70
C LEU A 42 4.43 2.42 -6.72
N LEU A 43 3.46 1.60 -7.16
CA LEU A 43 2.40 2.04 -8.08
C LEU A 43 1.48 3.07 -7.41
N LEU A 44 0.97 2.80 -6.20
CA LEU A 44 0.08 3.72 -5.48
C LEU A 44 0.73 5.08 -5.24
N SER A 45 1.99 5.11 -4.82
CA SER A 45 2.72 6.35 -4.57
C SER A 45 3.02 7.11 -5.88
N ASP A 46 3.40 6.41 -6.96
CA ASP A 46 3.70 7.03 -8.25
C ASP A 46 2.42 7.56 -8.93
N MET A 47 1.31 6.79 -8.91
CA MET A 47 0.01 7.27 -9.37
C MET A 47 -0.41 8.54 -8.64
N THR A 48 -0.27 8.56 -7.31
CA THR A 48 -0.58 9.73 -6.48
C THR A 48 0.26 10.93 -6.90
N ALA A 49 1.57 10.76 -7.06
CA ALA A 49 2.47 11.83 -7.44
C ALA A 49 2.16 12.38 -8.83
N GLN A 50 1.95 11.53 -9.82
CA GLN A 50 1.62 11.96 -11.19
C GLN A 50 0.26 12.65 -11.25
N TYR A 51 -0.75 12.11 -10.57
CA TYR A 51 -2.08 12.68 -10.49
C TYR A 51 -2.07 14.07 -9.86
N LEU A 52 -1.40 14.23 -8.72
CA LEU A 52 -1.31 15.51 -8.03
C LEU A 52 -0.48 16.54 -8.82
N ARG A 53 0.57 16.13 -9.54
CA ARG A 53 1.28 17.02 -10.49
C ARG A 53 0.34 17.53 -11.58
N ALA A 54 -0.50 16.67 -12.15
CA ALA A 54 -1.49 17.09 -13.14
C ALA A 54 -2.55 18.06 -12.58
N LYS A 55 -2.78 18.02 -11.25
CA LYS A 55 -3.66 18.98 -10.54
C LYS A 55 -2.91 20.26 -10.10
N GLY A 56 -1.60 20.39 -10.37
CA GLY A 56 -0.81 21.61 -10.15
C GLY A 56 -0.01 21.63 -8.84
N TYR A 57 0.15 20.50 -8.16
CA TYR A 57 1.04 20.36 -7.00
C TYR A 57 2.47 20.00 -7.44
N ASP A 58 3.45 20.45 -6.68
CA ASP A 58 4.78 19.87 -6.72
C ASP A 58 4.81 18.61 -5.84
N THR A 59 5.47 17.54 -6.28
CA THR A 59 5.51 16.28 -5.52
C THR A 59 6.90 15.67 -5.49
N GLU A 60 7.26 15.11 -4.33
CA GLU A 60 8.46 14.33 -4.10
C GLU A 60 8.06 12.90 -3.69
N LEU A 61 8.75 11.89 -4.22
CA LEU A 61 8.54 10.49 -3.84
C LEU A 61 9.65 10.01 -2.90
N LYS A 62 9.25 9.36 -1.80
CA LYS A 62 10.13 8.64 -0.88
C LYS A 62 9.64 7.21 -0.72
N ASN A 63 10.10 6.35 -1.61
CA ASN A 63 9.71 4.94 -1.69
C ASN A 63 10.72 3.99 -1.03
N GLY A 64 10.37 2.74 -0.90
CA GLY A 64 11.24 1.69 -0.37
C GLY A 64 11.30 1.64 1.16
N LEU A 65 10.31 2.20 1.83
CA LEU A 65 10.25 2.26 3.30
C LEU A 65 9.65 0.97 3.88
N GLY A 66 10.15 0.57 5.05
CA GLY A 66 9.46 -0.42 5.87
C GLY A 66 8.25 0.21 6.59
N THR A 67 7.30 -0.63 7.00
CA THR A 67 6.01 -0.21 7.58
C THR A 67 6.17 0.77 8.75
N THR A 68 6.97 0.43 9.75
CA THR A 68 7.18 1.28 10.94
C THR A 68 7.91 2.58 10.60
N LEU A 69 8.87 2.53 9.68
CA LEU A 69 9.62 3.72 9.26
C LEU A 69 8.70 4.69 8.49
N MET A 70 7.87 4.17 7.57
CA MET A 70 6.89 4.99 6.84
C MET A 70 5.91 5.68 7.80
N ARG A 71 5.39 4.95 8.79
CA ARG A 71 4.50 5.50 9.82
C ARG A 71 5.18 6.62 10.61
N SER A 72 6.38 6.38 11.13
CA SER A 72 7.15 7.39 11.89
C SER A 72 7.47 8.63 11.05
N ALA A 73 7.79 8.46 9.78
CA ALA A 73 8.06 9.54 8.84
C ALA A 73 6.80 10.40 8.56
N LEU A 74 5.61 9.77 8.48
CA LEU A 74 4.35 10.47 8.34
C LEU A 74 4.01 11.27 9.60
N GLU A 75 4.10 10.66 10.78
CA GLU A 75 3.82 11.34 12.07
C GLU A 75 4.78 12.49 12.35
N SER A 76 6.05 12.37 11.96
CA SER A 76 7.06 13.42 12.15
C SER A 76 7.07 14.52 11.08
N GLY A 77 6.23 14.40 10.05
CA GLY A 77 6.14 15.37 8.96
C GLY A 77 7.26 15.27 7.91
N GLN A 78 7.97 14.16 7.84
CA GLN A 78 8.91 13.86 6.75
C GLN A 78 8.20 13.34 5.50
N LEU A 79 6.95 12.86 5.66
CA LEU A 79 6.01 12.51 4.62
C LEU A 79 4.71 13.29 4.87
N ASP A 80 3.98 13.59 3.82
CA ASP A 80 2.69 14.27 3.86
C ASP A 80 1.54 13.33 3.54
N ILE A 81 1.75 12.39 2.63
CA ILE A 81 0.76 11.46 2.10
C ILE A 81 1.38 10.07 2.00
N VAL A 82 0.64 9.07 2.43
CA VAL A 82 0.98 7.65 2.21
C VAL A 82 -0.29 6.88 1.84
N TRP A 83 -0.14 5.73 1.18
CA TRP A 83 -1.17 4.71 1.18
C TRP A 83 -0.84 3.70 2.28
N ASP A 84 -1.79 3.44 3.15
CA ASP A 84 -1.61 2.41 4.17
C ASP A 84 -2.84 1.52 4.26
N TYR A 85 -2.73 0.44 5.00
CA TYR A 85 -3.73 -0.61 5.06
C TYR A 85 -4.40 -0.61 6.44
N THR A 86 -5.72 -0.70 6.43
CA THR A 86 -6.53 -0.62 7.66
C THR A 86 -6.14 -1.67 8.69
N GLY A 87 -5.93 -2.93 8.28
CA GLY A 87 -5.47 -4.00 9.17
C GLY A 87 -4.08 -3.73 9.77
N THR A 88 -3.14 -3.20 8.97
CA THR A 88 -1.82 -2.81 9.48
C THR A 88 -1.92 -1.73 10.55
N ALA A 89 -2.74 -0.70 10.30
CA ALA A 89 -2.91 0.38 11.25
C ALA A 89 -3.56 -0.09 12.56
N LEU A 90 -4.55 -0.97 12.48
CA LEU A 90 -5.19 -1.53 13.66
C LEU A 90 -4.19 -2.33 14.51
N ILE A 91 -3.53 -3.30 13.87
CA ILE A 91 -2.76 -4.33 14.59
C ILE A 91 -1.35 -3.85 14.93
N VAL A 92 -0.62 -3.27 13.94
CA VAL A 92 0.81 -2.93 14.12
C VAL A 92 0.99 -1.59 14.82
N TYR A 93 0.20 -0.57 14.48
CA TYR A 93 0.40 0.76 15.06
C TYR A 93 -0.43 1.00 16.33
N ASN A 94 -1.61 0.41 16.38
CA ASN A 94 -2.55 0.61 17.50
C ASN A 94 -2.65 -0.58 18.45
N HIS A 95 -1.96 -1.70 18.16
CA HIS A 95 -1.89 -2.90 19.01
C HIS A 95 -3.27 -3.46 19.40
N ILE A 96 -4.23 -3.44 18.47
CA ILE A 96 -5.55 -4.01 18.63
C ILE A 96 -5.62 -5.29 17.80
N GLU A 97 -5.80 -6.42 18.48
CA GLU A 97 -5.85 -7.76 17.90
C GLU A 97 -7.28 -8.32 17.83
N ASP A 98 -8.27 -7.49 18.17
CA ASP A 98 -9.68 -7.90 18.14
C ASP A 98 -10.11 -8.21 16.69
N LYS A 99 -10.86 -9.30 16.51
CA LYS A 99 -11.49 -9.63 15.24
C LYS A 99 -12.67 -8.68 15.00
N LEU A 100 -12.44 -7.69 14.14
CA LEU A 100 -13.42 -6.70 13.73
C LEU A 100 -13.76 -6.91 12.25
N ASP A 101 -14.97 -6.53 11.83
CA ASP A 101 -15.29 -6.46 10.40
C ASP A 101 -14.57 -5.28 9.72
N PRO A 102 -14.48 -5.27 8.37
CA PRO A 102 -13.72 -4.25 7.65
C PRO A 102 -14.14 -2.81 7.97
N ASP A 103 -15.44 -2.54 8.07
CA ASP A 103 -15.96 -1.20 8.36
C ASP A 103 -15.61 -0.78 9.79
N GLN A 104 -15.70 -1.70 10.76
CA GLN A 104 -15.28 -1.46 12.14
C GLN A 104 -13.78 -1.18 12.25
N ILE A 105 -12.94 -1.91 11.49
CA ILE A 105 -11.49 -1.66 11.43
C ILE A 105 -11.25 -0.23 10.94
N TYR A 106 -11.85 0.16 9.83
CA TYR A 106 -11.69 1.48 9.25
C TYR A 106 -12.10 2.61 10.20
N GLN A 107 -13.29 2.54 10.80
CA GLN A 107 -13.72 3.56 11.75
C GLN A 107 -12.79 3.62 12.97
N LYS A 108 -12.35 2.47 13.47
CA LYS A 108 -11.46 2.41 14.62
C LYS A 108 -10.11 3.06 14.37
N VAL A 109 -9.48 2.80 13.22
CA VAL A 109 -8.18 3.42 12.90
C VAL A 109 -8.31 4.92 12.69
N LYS A 110 -9.42 5.41 12.10
CA LYS A 110 -9.70 6.84 12.00
C LYS A 110 -9.75 7.53 13.36
N GLU A 111 -10.47 6.93 14.31
CA GLU A 111 -10.60 7.45 15.68
C GLU A 111 -9.24 7.51 16.39
N LEU A 112 -8.43 6.45 16.26
CA LEU A 112 -7.17 6.32 16.97
C LEU A 112 -6.05 7.20 16.38
N ASP A 113 -6.09 7.46 15.09
CA ASP A 113 -5.07 8.23 14.38
C ASP A 113 -5.38 9.74 14.32
N ALA A 114 -6.63 10.16 14.44
CA ALA A 114 -7.01 11.57 14.46
C ALA A 114 -6.26 12.40 15.53
N PRO A 115 -6.10 11.94 16.79
CA PRO A 115 -5.31 12.67 17.79
C PRO A 115 -3.82 12.78 17.46
N ARG A 116 -3.32 11.94 16.54
CA ARG A 116 -1.94 12.00 16.02
C ARG A 116 -1.80 12.94 14.82
N GLY A 117 -2.86 13.64 14.46
CA GLY A 117 -2.88 14.55 13.31
C GLY A 117 -2.90 13.83 11.96
N LEU A 118 -3.36 12.59 11.91
CA LEU A 118 -3.49 11.79 10.70
C LEU A 118 -4.95 11.62 10.30
N THR A 119 -5.25 11.87 9.04
CA THR A 119 -6.58 11.70 8.48
C THR A 119 -6.59 10.55 7.48
N TRP A 120 -7.36 9.51 7.78
CA TRP A 120 -7.70 8.45 6.85
C TRP A 120 -8.82 8.93 5.94
N LEU A 121 -8.55 9.01 4.64
CA LEU A 121 -9.54 9.39 3.62
C LEU A 121 -10.45 8.20 3.27
N ASN A 122 -11.18 8.28 2.16
CA ASN A 122 -12.02 7.16 1.73
C ASN A 122 -11.16 5.96 1.35
N GLU A 123 -11.58 4.78 1.79
CA GLU A 123 -10.96 3.52 1.36
C GLU A 123 -11.13 3.31 -0.15
N SER A 124 -10.15 2.66 -0.74
CA SER A 124 -10.34 2.03 -2.05
C SER A 124 -10.99 0.65 -1.89
N GLU A 125 -11.44 0.07 -3.01
CA GLU A 125 -11.89 -1.32 -3.04
C GLU A 125 -10.73 -2.34 -3.14
N LEU A 126 -9.50 -1.86 -3.03
CA LEU A 126 -8.31 -2.70 -2.98
C LEU A 126 -8.16 -3.31 -1.58
N ASN A 127 -8.28 -4.63 -1.50
CA ASN A 127 -7.98 -5.39 -0.29
C ASN A 127 -6.71 -6.25 -0.53
N ASN A 128 -5.59 -5.78 -0.01
CA ASN A 128 -4.29 -6.47 -0.12
C ASN A 128 -4.06 -7.36 1.12
N THR A 129 -4.94 -8.33 1.32
CA THR A 129 -4.78 -9.27 2.43
C THR A 129 -3.59 -10.20 2.20
N TYR A 130 -2.97 -10.63 3.29
CA TYR A 130 -2.02 -11.72 3.26
C TYR A 130 -2.69 -13.01 2.81
N ALA A 131 -1.94 -13.82 2.09
CA ALA A 131 -2.30 -15.19 1.72
C ALA A 131 -1.05 -16.06 1.68
N PHE A 132 -1.20 -17.36 1.72
CA PHE A 132 -0.12 -18.29 1.41
C PHE A 132 -0.38 -18.94 0.06
N ALA A 133 0.69 -19.16 -0.67
CA ALA A 133 0.65 -19.86 -1.94
C ALA A 133 1.75 -20.91 -2.02
N MET A 134 1.51 -21.90 -2.87
CA MET A 134 2.52 -22.92 -3.21
C MET A 134 2.44 -23.24 -4.71
N PRO A 135 3.48 -23.85 -5.30
CA PRO A 135 3.41 -24.35 -6.67
C PRO A 135 2.18 -25.27 -6.84
N ARG A 136 1.37 -25.00 -7.89
CA ARG A 136 0.12 -25.76 -8.12
C ARG A 136 0.34 -27.27 -8.19
N GLU A 137 1.40 -27.70 -8.87
CA GLU A 137 1.75 -29.11 -8.97
C GLU A 137 1.96 -29.76 -7.58
N LEU A 138 2.62 -29.06 -6.65
CA LEU A 138 2.80 -29.55 -5.28
C LEU A 138 1.48 -29.53 -4.49
N ALA A 139 0.65 -28.50 -4.66
CA ALA A 139 -0.66 -28.42 -4.02
C ALA A 139 -1.57 -29.60 -4.44
N GLU A 140 -1.60 -29.91 -5.73
CA GLU A 140 -2.36 -31.02 -6.28
C GLU A 140 -1.81 -32.38 -5.82
N LYS A 141 -0.49 -32.54 -5.85
CA LYS A 141 0.21 -33.76 -5.44
C LYS A 141 -0.06 -34.14 -3.98
N TYR A 142 -0.06 -33.15 -3.09
CA TYR A 142 -0.26 -33.34 -1.65
C TYR A 142 -1.70 -33.06 -1.19
N HIS A 143 -2.62 -32.73 -2.12
CA HIS A 143 -4.02 -32.40 -1.86
C HIS A 143 -4.20 -31.22 -0.88
N ILE A 144 -3.30 -30.24 -0.91
CA ILE A 144 -3.32 -29.05 -0.06
C ILE A 144 -4.13 -27.94 -0.74
N ARG A 145 -5.21 -27.48 -0.11
CA ARG A 145 -6.09 -26.41 -0.61
C ARG A 145 -6.27 -25.29 0.40
N SER A 146 -6.05 -25.59 1.69
CA SER A 146 -6.23 -24.65 2.79
C SER A 146 -4.99 -24.57 3.67
N LEU A 147 -4.97 -23.60 4.58
CA LEU A 147 -3.93 -23.49 5.60
C LEU A 147 -4.01 -24.64 6.61
N GLN A 148 -5.20 -25.22 6.85
CA GLN A 148 -5.32 -26.39 7.69
C GLN A 148 -4.74 -27.62 6.98
N ASP A 149 -5.01 -27.84 5.69
CA ASP A 149 -4.38 -28.94 4.94
C ASP A 149 -2.85 -28.86 4.98
N LEU A 150 -2.31 -27.63 4.85
CA LEU A 150 -0.87 -27.39 4.97
C LEU A 150 -0.35 -27.78 6.36
N ALA A 151 -1.05 -27.34 7.41
CA ALA A 151 -0.67 -27.65 8.79
C ALA A 151 -0.68 -29.16 9.08
N ASP A 152 -1.72 -29.85 8.61
CA ASP A 152 -1.86 -31.30 8.75
C ASP A 152 -0.72 -32.02 8.02
N ARG A 153 -0.38 -31.59 6.80
CA ARG A 153 0.72 -32.15 6.02
C ARG A 153 2.08 -31.97 6.72
N ILE A 154 2.39 -30.79 7.23
CA ILE A 154 3.62 -30.52 7.98
C ILE A 154 3.71 -31.46 9.18
N ASN A 155 2.62 -31.56 9.97
CA ASN A 155 2.57 -32.40 11.17
C ASN A 155 2.69 -33.92 10.86
N GLU A 156 2.20 -34.37 9.71
CA GLU A 156 2.36 -35.76 9.25
C GLU A 156 3.82 -36.06 8.92
N ASP A 157 4.44 -35.21 8.09
CA ASP A 157 5.83 -35.41 7.67
C ASP A 157 6.81 -35.35 8.84
N ASP A 158 6.59 -34.48 9.81
CA ASP A 158 7.39 -34.39 11.04
C ASP A 158 7.37 -35.71 11.83
N LYS A 159 6.20 -36.36 11.93
CA LYS A 159 6.06 -37.65 12.63
C LYS A 159 6.76 -38.78 11.90
N GLU A 160 6.79 -38.73 10.57
CA GLU A 160 7.41 -39.75 9.72
C GLU A 160 8.91 -39.51 9.49
N GLY A 161 9.49 -38.42 9.98
CA GLY A 161 10.87 -38.03 9.72
C GLY A 161 11.09 -37.60 8.27
N GLY A 162 10.06 -36.97 7.67
CA GLY A 162 10.06 -36.53 6.29
C GLY A 162 11.02 -35.35 6.02
N LYS A 163 10.98 -34.86 4.78
CA LYS A 163 11.81 -33.72 4.39
C LYS A 163 11.25 -32.44 4.97
N PRO A 164 12.12 -31.47 5.39
CA PRO A 164 11.72 -30.18 5.86
C PRO A 164 10.86 -29.41 4.82
N HIS A 165 9.80 -28.77 5.26
CA HIS A 165 8.96 -27.92 4.43
C HIS A 165 9.43 -26.46 4.50
N LEU A 166 10.20 -26.01 3.52
CA LEU A 166 10.71 -24.64 3.50
C LEU A 166 9.57 -23.65 3.25
N MET A 167 9.31 -22.78 4.23
CA MET A 167 8.33 -21.70 4.13
C MET A 167 9.05 -20.35 3.93
N GLY A 168 8.68 -19.63 2.88
CA GLY A 168 9.17 -18.28 2.63
C GLY A 168 8.24 -17.23 3.21
N VAL A 169 8.79 -16.27 3.95
CA VAL A 169 8.04 -15.12 4.49
C VAL A 169 8.90 -13.86 4.39
N ASP A 170 8.27 -12.68 4.41
CA ASP A 170 9.03 -11.46 4.56
C ASP A 170 9.47 -11.22 6.03
N TYR A 171 10.40 -10.27 6.20
CA TYR A 171 10.99 -9.98 7.51
C TYR A 171 9.95 -9.40 8.49
N GLU A 172 8.96 -8.66 7.98
CA GLU A 172 7.91 -8.07 8.82
C GLU A 172 6.94 -9.14 9.32
N PHE A 173 6.40 -9.97 8.42
CA PHE A 173 5.46 -11.03 8.77
C PHE A 173 6.05 -12.04 9.77
N ALA A 174 7.34 -12.32 9.67
CA ALA A 174 8.03 -13.21 10.61
C ALA A 174 7.94 -12.74 12.07
N SER A 175 7.73 -11.43 12.32
CA SER A 175 7.80 -10.81 13.66
C SER A 175 6.53 -10.06 14.09
N ARG A 176 5.55 -9.89 13.19
CA ARG A 176 4.31 -9.15 13.48
C ARG A 176 3.43 -9.86 14.51
N PRO A 177 2.60 -9.12 15.28
CA PRO A 177 1.59 -9.71 16.17
C PRO A 177 0.54 -10.56 15.42
N ASP A 178 0.24 -10.20 14.16
CA ASP A 178 -0.63 -10.92 13.22
C ASP A 178 0.19 -11.71 12.19
N GLY A 179 1.40 -12.13 12.54
CA GLY A 179 2.36 -12.78 11.65
C GLY A 179 2.45 -14.28 11.84
N LEU A 180 3.64 -14.83 11.51
CA LEU A 180 3.87 -16.27 11.44
C LEU A 180 3.63 -17.01 12.75
N GLY A 181 4.09 -16.47 13.89
CA GLY A 181 3.98 -17.16 15.18
C GLY A 181 2.54 -17.45 15.61
N PRO A 182 1.66 -16.41 15.70
CA PRO A 182 0.25 -16.63 16.01
C PRO A 182 -0.50 -17.47 14.97
N MET A 183 -0.14 -17.35 13.67
CA MET A 183 -0.72 -18.20 12.62
C MET A 183 -0.42 -19.68 12.87
N GLN A 184 0.84 -20.02 13.13
CA GLN A 184 1.24 -21.39 13.47
C GLN A 184 0.49 -21.93 14.70
N ALA A 185 0.31 -21.08 15.71
CA ALA A 185 -0.43 -21.46 16.92
C ALA A 185 -1.91 -21.73 16.63
N LEU A 186 -2.57 -20.91 15.78
CA LEU A 186 -3.97 -21.07 15.40
C LEU A 186 -4.21 -22.34 14.58
N TYR A 187 -3.33 -22.61 13.61
CA TYR A 187 -3.44 -23.78 12.71
C TYR A 187 -2.84 -25.05 13.32
N GLY A 188 -2.14 -24.95 14.43
CA GLY A 188 -1.64 -26.11 15.17
C GLY A 188 -0.44 -26.80 14.52
N PHE A 189 0.46 -26.05 13.90
CA PHE A 189 1.73 -26.56 13.37
C PHE A 189 2.91 -25.73 13.85
N ARG A 190 4.10 -26.23 13.65
CA ARG A 190 5.33 -25.53 14.00
C ARG A 190 6.42 -25.85 12.99
N LEU A 191 7.12 -24.83 12.55
CA LEU A 191 8.33 -24.96 11.74
C LEU A 191 9.56 -24.66 12.59
N ASP A 192 10.61 -25.41 12.37
CA ASP A 192 11.91 -25.10 12.94
C ASP A 192 12.49 -23.83 12.27
N ARG A 193 13.37 -23.14 12.97
CA ARG A 193 14.00 -21.90 12.45
C ARG A 193 14.72 -22.12 11.11
N SER A 194 15.25 -23.32 10.87
CA SER A 194 15.91 -23.68 9.61
C SER A 194 14.95 -23.80 8.43
N GLU A 195 13.66 -24.01 8.67
CA GLU A 195 12.62 -24.20 7.68
C GLU A 195 11.99 -22.87 7.25
N VAL A 196 12.09 -21.82 8.08
CA VAL A 196 11.61 -20.48 7.76
C VAL A 196 12.68 -19.67 7.04
N LYS A 197 12.41 -19.28 5.79
CA LYS A 197 13.28 -18.46 4.96
C LYS A 197 12.74 -17.04 4.88
N GLN A 198 13.42 -16.10 5.56
CA GLN A 198 13.08 -14.70 5.52
C GLN A 198 13.76 -14.02 4.33
N MET A 199 13.00 -13.32 3.50
CA MET A 199 13.50 -12.65 2.31
C MET A 199 12.63 -11.45 1.93
N ASP A 200 13.06 -10.66 0.95
CA ASP A 200 12.22 -9.58 0.41
C ASP A 200 10.92 -10.16 -0.21
N PRO A 201 9.77 -9.46 -0.07
CA PRO A 201 8.48 -9.96 -0.52
C PRO A 201 8.48 -10.45 -1.97
N GLY A 202 9.11 -9.70 -2.89
CA GLY A 202 9.19 -10.08 -4.30
C GLY A 202 9.97 -11.38 -4.57
N LEU A 203 10.94 -11.72 -3.72
CA LEU A 203 11.76 -12.92 -3.87
C LEU A 203 11.03 -14.20 -3.51
N VAL A 204 10.02 -14.12 -2.62
CA VAL A 204 9.20 -15.28 -2.24
C VAL A 204 8.55 -15.92 -3.46
N TYR A 205 7.96 -15.11 -4.35
CA TYR A 205 7.31 -15.59 -5.57
C TYR A 205 8.28 -16.29 -6.52
N THR A 206 9.47 -15.72 -6.69
CA THR A 206 10.52 -16.34 -7.53
C THR A 206 11.00 -17.64 -6.94
N ALA A 207 11.16 -17.71 -5.62
CA ALA A 207 11.57 -18.93 -4.93
C ALA A 207 10.48 -20.02 -5.00
N LEU A 208 9.19 -19.66 -4.93
CA LEU A 208 8.07 -20.57 -5.17
C LEU A 208 8.08 -21.10 -6.61
N LYS A 209 8.17 -20.21 -7.61
CA LYS A 209 8.25 -20.60 -9.03
C LYS A 209 9.37 -21.59 -9.32
N ASN A 210 10.50 -21.43 -8.64
CA ASN A 210 11.68 -22.29 -8.81
C ASN A 210 11.70 -23.51 -7.86
N GLU A 211 10.58 -23.77 -7.17
CA GLU A 211 10.44 -24.89 -6.21
C GLU A 211 11.52 -24.92 -5.11
N GLN A 212 12.08 -23.74 -4.79
CA GLN A 212 13.02 -23.57 -3.69
C GLN A 212 12.31 -23.46 -2.34
N LEU A 213 11.01 -23.18 -2.37
CA LEU A 213 10.11 -23.15 -1.22
C LEU A 213 8.95 -24.11 -1.47
N PHE A 214 8.50 -24.75 -0.40
CA PHE A 214 7.30 -25.58 -0.43
C PHE A 214 6.03 -24.69 -0.42
N VAL A 215 6.03 -23.65 0.41
CA VAL A 215 4.96 -22.69 0.58
C VAL A 215 5.55 -21.30 0.86
N GLY A 216 4.85 -20.25 0.53
CA GLY A 216 5.32 -18.88 0.80
C GLY A 216 4.21 -17.89 1.03
N LEU A 217 4.54 -16.86 1.79
CA LEU A 217 3.69 -15.71 1.99
C LEU A 217 3.54 -14.93 0.69
N THR A 218 2.31 -14.61 0.36
CA THR A 218 1.94 -13.82 -0.82
C THR A 218 0.92 -12.75 -0.44
N TYR A 219 0.61 -11.86 -1.38
CA TYR A 219 -0.44 -10.86 -1.26
C TYR A 219 -1.55 -11.17 -2.26
N ALA A 220 -2.81 -11.13 -1.82
CA ALA A 220 -3.96 -11.51 -2.65
C ALA A 220 -4.10 -10.70 -3.95
N SER A 221 -3.57 -9.48 -3.99
CA SER A 221 -3.56 -8.59 -5.16
C SER A 221 -2.38 -8.80 -6.12
N ASP A 222 -1.51 -9.81 -5.87
CA ASP A 222 -0.28 -9.96 -6.65
C ASP A 222 -0.48 -10.79 -7.93
N GLY A 223 -0.18 -10.19 -9.08
CA GLY A 223 -0.35 -10.82 -10.39
C GLY A 223 0.57 -12.03 -10.65
N ARG A 224 1.67 -12.17 -9.89
CA ARG A 224 2.59 -13.31 -9.98
C ARG A 224 1.96 -14.63 -9.54
N ILE A 225 0.91 -14.59 -8.72
CA ILE A 225 0.16 -15.80 -8.33
C ILE A 225 -0.31 -16.53 -9.58
N LYS A 226 -1.02 -15.84 -10.46
CA LYS A 226 -1.46 -16.39 -11.75
C LYS A 226 -0.31 -16.56 -12.73
N GLY A 227 0.61 -15.61 -12.80
CA GLY A 227 1.73 -15.62 -13.74
C GLY A 227 2.73 -16.75 -13.53
N PHE A 228 2.85 -17.25 -12.32
CA PHE A 228 3.75 -18.36 -11.95
C PHE A 228 3.02 -19.67 -11.64
N ASP A 229 1.73 -19.74 -11.96
CA ASP A 229 0.87 -20.91 -11.70
C ASP A 229 0.92 -21.36 -10.23
N LEU A 230 0.77 -20.40 -9.31
CA LEU A 230 0.72 -20.67 -7.89
C LEU A 230 -0.74 -20.94 -7.46
N GLN A 231 -0.91 -21.87 -6.53
CA GLN A 231 -2.16 -22.13 -5.85
C GLN A 231 -2.21 -21.34 -4.56
N LEU A 232 -3.19 -20.43 -4.43
CA LEU A 232 -3.53 -19.80 -3.15
C LEU A 232 -4.16 -20.84 -2.22
N LEU A 233 -3.76 -20.82 -0.97
CA LEU A 233 -4.36 -21.61 0.10
C LEU A 233 -5.47 -20.81 0.78
N GLU A 234 -6.61 -21.46 0.99
CA GLU A 234 -7.75 -20.87 1.70
C GLU A 234 -7.39 -20.64 3.19
N ASP A 235 -7.69 -19.45 3.70
CA ASP A 235 -7.63 -19.13 5.13
C ASP A 235 -8.94 -19.61 5.81
N ASP A 236 -9.07 -20.89 5.99
CA ASP A 236 -10.28 -21.59 6.46
C ASP A 236 -10.65 -21.29 7.92
N LYS A 237 -9.75 -20.69 8.69
CA LYS A 237 -10.02 -20.19 10.05
C LYS A 237 -10.16 -18.67 10.14
N GLY A 238 -10.06 -17.96 9.02
CA GLY A 238 -10.18 -16.51 8.97
C GLY A 238 -9.13 -15.81 9.85
N TYR A 239 -7.87 -16.19 9.69
CA TYR A 239 -6.76 -15.60 10.44
C TYR A 239 -6.47 -14.18 10.02
N PHE A 240 -6.46 -13.92 8.70
CA PHE A 240 -6.07 -12.63 8.16
C PHE A 240 -7.21 -11.62 8.22
N ALA A 241 -6.91 -10.43 8.74
CA ALA A 241 -7.82 -9.29 8.72
C ALA A 241 -8.02 -8.73 7.29
N ALA A 242 -8.94 -7.80 7.13
CA ALA A 242 -9.02 -6.99 5.93
C ALA A 242 -7.91 -5.91 5.93
N TYR A 243 -7.27 -5.76 4.77
CA TYR A 243 -6.20 -4.77 4.55
C TYR A 243 -6.61 -3.84 3.40
N LYS A 244 -7.66 -3.03 3.63
CA LYS A 244 -8.14 -2.04 2.66
C LYS A 244 -7.11 -0.93 2.50
N ALA A 245 -6.67 -0.71 1.26
CA ALA A 245 -5.72 0.37 0.95
C ALA A 245 -6.42 1.73 1.00
N THR A 246 -5.87 2.65 1.76
CA THR A 246 -6.49 3.95 2.04
C THR A 246 -5.44 5.06 2.00
N PRO A 247 -5.70 6.21 1.35
CA PRO A 247 -4.84 7.37 1.47
C PRO A 247 -4.88 7.93 2.90
N VAL A 248 -3.72 8.10 3.51
CA VAL A 248 -3.55 8.70 4.83
C VAL A 248 -2.75 9.98 4.68
N VAL A 249 -3.28 11.07 5.17
CA VAL A 249 -2.72 12.42 5.00
C VAL A 249 -2.58 13.10 6.34
N ARG A 250 -1.51 13.86 6.53
CA ARG A 250 -1.38 14.72 7.70
C ARG A 250 -2.47 15.80 7.68
N GLN A 251 -3.15 15.99 8.79
CA GLN A 251 -4.27 16.93 8.88
C GLN A 251 -3.86 18.35 8.49
N GLU A 252 -2.71 18.84 8.94
CA GLU A 252 -2.21 20.18 8.59
C GLU A 252 -1.96 20.37 7.08
N VAL A 253 -1.71 19.28 6.33
CA VAL A 253 -1.55 19.32 4.87
C VAL A 253 -2.92 19.50 4.21
N LEU A 254 -3.95 18.82 4.71
CA LEU A 254 -5.33 19.01 4.24
C LEU A 254 -5.85 20.41 4.52
N GLU A 255 -5.57 20.97 5.70
CA GLU A 255 -5.96 22.34 6.07
C GLU A 255 -5.36 23.38 5.12
N LYS A 256 -4.11 23.17 4.67
CA LYS A 256 -3.44 24.05 3.70
C LYS A 256 -3.89 23.81 2.25
N ASN A 257 -4.50 22.66 1.95
CA ASN A 257 -4.87 22.21 0.61
C ASN A 257 -6.33 21.72 0.57
N PRO A 258 -7.33 22.58 0.58
CA PRO A 258 -8.75 22.19 0.76
C PRO A 258 -9.31 21.21 -0.27
N ARG A 259 -8.74 21.14 -1.49
CA ARG A 259 -9.17 20.20 -2.53
C ARG A 259 -8.46 18.86 -2.50
N LEU A 260 -7.40 18.71 -1.70
CA LEU A 260 -6.55 17.54 -1.71
C LEU A 260 -7.30 16.26 -1.31
N ALA A 261 -8.16 16.35 -0.29
CA ALA A 261 -8.95 15.21 0.16
C ALA A 261 -9.92 14.72 -0.93
N GLU A 262 -10.62 15.61 -1.61
CA GLU A 262 -11.51 15.26 -2.73
C GLU A 262 -10.74 14.59 -3.87
N GLN A 263 -9.61 15.15 -4.25
CA GLN A 263 -8.76 14.61 -5.31
C GLN A 263 -8.21 13.21 -4.96
N LEU A 264 -7.72 12.99 -3.75
CA LEU A 264 -7.25 11.67 -3.33
C LEU A 264 -8.39 10.65 -3.23
N ASN A 265 -9.58 11.06 -2.82
CA ASN A 265 -10.77 10.21 -2.84
C ASN A 265 -11.21 9.85 -4.27
N GLU A 266 -11.06 10.79 -5.24
CA GLU A 266 -11.30 10.51 -6.66
C GLU A 266 -10.35 9.43 -7.20
N LEU A 267 -9.07 9.49 -6.83
CA LEU A 267 -8.08 8.46 -7.17
C LEU A 267 -8.42 7.13 -6.49
N ALA A 268 -8.72 7.12 -5.19
CA ALA A 268 -9.03 5.91 -4.42
C ALA A 268 -10.23 5.15 -5.01
N ALA A 269 -11.26 5.88 -5.44
CA ALA A 269 -12.46 5.30 -6.04
C ALA A 269 -12.22 4.58 -7.39
N LYS A 270 -11.05 4.71 -8.00
CA LYS A 270 -10.68 4.03 -9.26
C LYS A 270 -9.83 2.78 -9.03
N ILE A 271 -9.49 2.47 -7.79
CA ILE A 271 -8.55 1.41 -7.43
C ILE A 271 -9.31 0.30 -6.72
N ASP A 272 -9.36 -0.87 -7.33
CA ASP A 272 -9.86 -2.11 -6.74
C ASP A 272 -8.80 -3.22 -6.84
N THR A 273 -9.08 -4.37 -6.21
CA THR A 273 -8.15 -5.50 -6.20
C THR A 273 -7.86 -6.03 -7.61
N ALA A 274 -8.87 -6.12 -8.48
CA ALA A 274 -8.70 -6.64 -9.83
C ALA A 274 -7.83 -5.73 -10.69
N THR A 275 -8.09 -4.43 -10.63
CA THR A 275 -7.29 -3.40 -11.29
C THR A 275 -5.84 -3.45 -10.80
N MET A 276 -5.63 -3.47 -9.50
CA MET A 276 -4.27 -3.49 -8.93
C MET A 276 -3.53 -4.78 -9.29
N THR A 277 -4.20 -5.92 -9.30
CA THR A 277 -3.59 -7.20 -9.74
C THR A 277 -3.06 -7.11 -11.17
N GLU A 278 -3.80 -6.48 -12.09
CA GLU A 278 -3.34 -6.30 -13.47
C GLU A 278 -2.17 -5.30 -13.54
N LEU A 279 -2.20 -4.20 -12.78
CA LEU A 279 -1.10 -3.24 -12.74
C LEU A 279 0.18 -3.86 -12.14
N ASN A 280 0.06 -4.63 -11.06
CA ASN A 280 1.17 -5.38 -10.47
C ASN A 280 1.75 -6.38 -11.48
N LYS A 281 0.89 -7.11 -12.21
CA LYS A 281 1.33 -8.04 -13.27
C LYS A 281 2.17 -7.33 -14.33
N ARG A 282 1.74 -6.16 -14.82
CA ARG A 282 2.48 -5.39 -15.82
C ARG A 282 3.89 -5.04 -15.36
N VAL A 283 4.06 -4.71 -14.07
CA VAL A 283 5.39 -4.40 -13.52
C VAL A 283 6.20 -5.69 -13.27
N ASP A 284 5.61 -6.65 -12.54
CA ASP A 284 6.37 -7.80 -12.01
C ASP A 284 6.59 -8.93 -13.03
N ILE A 285 5.66 -9.09 -13.98
CA ILE A 285 5.72 -10.13 -15.02
C ILE A 285 6.15 -9.55 -16.36
N ASP A 286 5.45 -8.50 -16.82
CA ASP A 286 5.69 -7.93 -18.14
C ASP A 286 6.87 -6.93 -18.14
N GLN A 287 7.47 -6.67 -16.95
CA GLN A 287 8.66 -5.83 -16.73
C GLN A 287 8.52 -4.38 -17.23
N GLU A 288 7.29 -3.86 -17.20
CA GLU A 288 7.05 -2.46 -17.54
C GLU A 288 7.50 -1.54 -16.37
N PRO A 289 8.06 -0.36 -16.67
CA PRO A 289 8.42 0.60 -15.63
C PRO A 289 7.20 1.08 -14.83
N VAL A 290 7.32 1.13 -13.51
CA VAL A 290 6.25 1.59 -12.59
C VAL A 290 5.64 2.92 -13.04
N ALA A 291 6.47 3.92 -13.36
CA ALA A 291 6.00 5.24 -13.79
C ALA A 291 5.17 5.20 -15.09
N LYS A 292 5.49 4.27 -16.02
CA LYS A 292 4.70 4.07 -17.23
C LYS A 292 3.35 3.45 -16.93
N VAL A 293 3.34 2.39 -16.11
CA VAL A 293 2.10 1.69 -15.72
C VAL A 293 1.16 2.64 -14.98
N ALA A 294 1.70 3.45 -14.05
CA ALA A 294 0.95 4.48 -13.33
C ALA A 294 0.35 5.53 -14.28
N ALA A 295 1.13 6.05 -15.24
CA ALA A 295 0.66 7.03 -16.22
C ALA A 295 -0.45 6.48 -17.13
N ASP A 296 -0.29 5.24 -17.59
CA ASP A 296 -1.27 4.57 -18.45
C ASP A 296 -2.61 4.39 -17.70
N PHE A 297 -2.54 3.92 -16.45
CA PHE A 297 -3.73 3.79 -15.61
C PHE A 297 -4.46 5.12 -15.40
N LEU A 298 -3.74 6.19 -15.03
CA LEU A 298 -4.35 7.49 -14.80
C LEU A 298 -5.05 8.04 -16.04
N LYS A 299 -4.47 7.86 -17.23
CA LYS A 299 -5.11 8.22 -18.50
C LYS A 299 -6.35 7.39 -18.79
N GLN A 300 -6.26 6.07 -18.62
CA GLN A 300 -7.38 5.16 -18.83
C GLN A 300 -8.55 5.43 -17.88
N ALA A 301 -8.24 5.79 -16.64
CA ALA A 301 -9.23 6.16 -15.62
C ALA A 301 -9.82 7.57 -15.83
N GLY A 302 -9.30 8.37 -16.78
CA GLY A 302 -9.74 9.74 -17.05
C GLY A 302 -9.35 10.74 -15.95
N LEU A 303 -8.26 10.47 -15.23
CA LEU A 303 -7.78 11.30 -14.11
C LEU A 303 -6.79 12.38 -14.58
N ILE A 304 -6.07 12.11 -15.66
CA ILE A 304 -5.13 13.03 -16.31
C ILE A 304 -5.29 13.04 -17.83
#